data_0da61a0c662e5c782eff37195d510df0
#
_entry.id   0da61a0c662e5c782eff37195d510df0
#
_cell.length_a   1.000
_cell.length_b   1.000
_cell.length_c   1.000
_cell.angle_alpha   90.00
_cell.angle_beta   90.00
_cell.angle_gamma   90.00
#
_symmetry.space_group_name_H-M   'P 1'
#
loop_
_entity.id
_entity.type
_entity.pdbx_description
1 polymer ?
#
loop_
_entity_poly.entity_id
_entity_poly.type
_entity_poly.pdbx_seq_one_letter_code
_entity_poly.pdbx_strand_id
1 'polypeptide(L)'
;MTDLFDLVDDAPARRLLLMLALLLIAIPFLQAGAQIWPFQPNNIRWRYDAATVLSGNLMLPFLGLSLVAILARLLESRGLGLFIGGVGLLLTIGLIASVVVFVLDALQLNAIVSSQMAQAFRNTSARVLVTSGLFAIGSLFVALAGLGAGSGQTRVAPASEPRRASSRKSGRDDRLIVGYD
;
A
#
# COMPACT_ATOMS: atom_id res chain seq x y z
N MET A 1 13.93 -8.84 -21.06
CA MET A 1 13.52 -8.65 -19.66
C MET A 1 14.26 -7.46 -19.02
N THR A 2 15.29 -6.94 -19.62
CA THR A 2 16.08 -5.75 -19.22
C THR A 2 15.31 -4.44 -19.35
N ASP A 3 14.40 -4.33 -20.34
CA ASP A 3 13.71 -3.06 -20.65
C ASP A 3 12.74 -2.55 -19.53
N LEU A 4 12.24 -3.44 -18.67
CA LEU A 4 11.35 -3.04 -17.56
C LEU A 4 12.11 -2.40 -16.39
N PHE A 5 13.36 -2.80 -16.17
CA PHE A 5 14.21 -2.22 -15.14
C PHE A 5 14.75 -0.86 -15.57
N ASP A 6 15.08 -0.70 -16.87
CA ASP A 6 15.50 0.59 -17.44
C ASP A 6 14.39 1.65 -17.36
N LEU A 7 13.11 1.23 -17.49
CA LEU A 7 11.94 2.12 -17.33
C LEU A 7 11.77 2.65 -15.89
N VAL A 8 12.21 1.88 -14.88
CA VAL A 8 12.11 2.29 -13.47
C VAL A 8 13.23 3.25 -13.07
N ASP A 9 14.39 3.16 -13.72
CA ASP A 9 15.52 4.06 -13.49
C ASP A 9 15.29 5.43 -14.14
N ASP A 10 14.39 5.51 -15.12
CA ASP A 10 14.05 6.76 -15.81
C ASP A 10 13.12 7.63 -14.95
N ALA A 11 13.62 8.77 -14.47
CA ALA A 11 12.90 9.67 -13.56
C ALA A 11 11.51 10.12 -14.09
N PRO A 12 11.32 10.44 -15.39
CA PRO A 12 10.01 10.78 -15.94
C PRO A 12 9.06 9.59 -15.97
N ALA A 13 9.52 8.39 -16.34
CA ALA A 13 8.70 7.18 -16.36
C ALA A 13 8.16 6.84 -14.96
N ARG A 14 9.00 6.94 -13.94
CA ARG A 14 8.61 6.75 -12.53
C ARG A 14 7.52 7.72 -12.08
N ARG A 15 7.64 9.00 -12.44
CA ARG A 15 6.60 10.02 -12.11
C ARG A 15 5.28 9.70 -12.80
N LEU A 16 5.30 9.28 -14.07
CA LEU A 16 4.12 8.87 -14.80
C LEU A 16 3.43 7.66 -14.17
N LEU A 17 4.20 6.64 -13.78
CA LEU A 17 3.65 5.45 -13.09
C LEU A 17 3.02 5.81 -11.75
N LEU A 18 3.64 6.69 -10.98
CA LEU A 18 3.07 7.15 -9.71
C LEU A 18 1.79 7.98 -9.93
N MET A 19 1.77 8.87 -10.95
CA MET A 19 0.57 9.62 -11.30
C MET A 19 -0.55 8.70 -11.77
N LEU A 20 -0.25 7.70 -12.61
CA LEU A 20 -1.21 6.71 -13.06
C LEU A 20 -1.80 5.93 -11.88
N ALA A 21 -0.98 5.48 -10.96
CA ALA A 21 -1.43 4.77 -9.77
C ALA A 21 -2.32 5.65 -8.87
N LEU A 22 -1.96 6.94 -8.71
CA LEU A 22 -2.76 7.89 -7.97
C LEU A 22 -4.13 8.15 -8.64
N LEU A 23 -4.16 8.26 -9.97
CA LEU A 23 -5.40 8.40 -10.74
C LEU A 23 -6.28 7.16 -10.62
N LEU A 24 -5.70 5.95 -10.66
CA LEU A 24 -6.42 4.69 -10.44
C LEU A 24 -7.07 4.61 -9.06
N ILE A 25 -6.49 5.26 -8.06
CA ILE A 25 -7.06 5.34 -6.71
C ILE A 25 -8.12 6.45 -6.66
N ALA A 26 -7.81 7.66 -7.12
CA ALA A 26 -8.63 8.84 -6.92
C ALA A 26 -9.93 8.83 -7.75
N ILE A 27 -9.86 8.44 -9.03
CA ILE A 27 -11.02 8.51 -9.94
C ILE A 27 -12.20 7.67 -9.45
N PRO A 28 -12.04 6.39 -9.04
CA PRO A 28 -13.16 5.59 -8.56
C PRO A 28 -13.79 6.13 -7.27
N PHE A 29 -12.99 6.70 -6.36
CA PHE A 29 -13.53 7.33 -5.15
C PHE A 29 -14.33 8.59 -5.48
N LEU A 30 -13.87 9.41 -6.42
CA LEU A 30 -14.62 10.58 -6.88
C LEU A 30 -15.93 10.16 -7.57
N GLN A 31 -15.90 9.14 -8.42
CA GLN A 31 -17.08 8.60 -9.07
C GLN A 31 -18.07 8.02 -8.06
N ALA A 32 -17.60 7.23 -7.10
CA ALA A 32 -18.44 6.69 -6.03
C ALA A 32 -19.04 7.83 -5.20
N GLY A 33 -18.25 8.84 -4.84
CA GLY A 33 -18.73 10.02 -4.12
C GLY A 33 -19.83 10.78 -4.87
N ALA A 34 -19.68 10.95 -6.19
CA ALA A 34 -20.71 11.57 -7.02
C ALA A 34 -22.01 10.76 -7.11
N GLN A 35 -21.90 9.42 -7.16
CA GLN A 35 -23.06 8.52 -7.18
C GLN A 35 -23.82 8.46 -5.85
N ILE A 36 -23.12 8.65 -4.73
CA ILE A 36 -23.68 8.58 -3.37
C ILE A 36 -24.29 9.95 -2.95
N TRP A 37 -24.07 11.00 -3.73
CA TRP A 37 -24.63 12.33 -3.44
C TRP A 37 -26.16 12.36 -3.68
N PRO A 38 -27.00 13.01 -2.79
CA PRO A 38 -26.62 13.73 -1.57
C PRO A 38 -26.39 12.78 -0.36
N PHE A 39 -25.44 13.16 0.52
CA PHE A 39 -25.11 12.37 1.69
C PHE A 39 -26.26 12.34 2.71
N GLN A 40 -26.77 11.14 2.99
CA GLN A 40 -27.84 10.90 3.95
C GLN A 40 -27.47 9.78 4.94
N PRO A 41 -26.46 9.96 5.81
CA PRO A 41 -25.93 8.90 6.67
C PRO A 41 -26.95 8.35 7.66
N ASN A 42 -28.02 9.08 7.98
CA ASN A 42 -29.10 8.65 8.87
C ASN A 42 -30.13 7.74 8.19
N ASN A 43 -30.07 7.61 6.85
CA ASN A 43 -30.98 6.78 6.09
C ASN A 43 -30.34 5.40 5.83
N ILE A 44 -30.95 4.33 6.36
CA ILE A 44 -30.46 2.96 6.23
C ILE A 44 -30.38 2.54 4.76
N ARG A 45 -31.38 2.91 3.96
CA ARG A 45 -31.41 2.56 2.54
C ARG A 45 -30.27 3.22 1.79
N TRP A 46 -30.00 4.49 2.08
CA TRP A 46 -28.86 5.22 1.51
C TRP A 46 -27.52 4.57 1.87
N ARG A 47 -27.34 4.14 3.15
CA ARG A 47 -26.11 3.45 3.58
C ARG A 47 -25.90 2.13 2.84
N TYR A 48 -26.99 1.36 2.66
CA TYR A 48 -26.94 0.12 1.90
C TYR A 48 -26.55 0.35 0.45
N ASP A 49 -27.16 1.33 -0.23
CA ASP A 49 -26.86 1.69 -1.61
C ASP A 49 -25.41 2.22 -1.74
N ALA A 50 -24.99 3.06 -0.81
CA ALA A 50 -23.62 3.58 -0.75
C ALA A 50 -22.56 2.46 -0.62
N ALA A 51 -22.79 1.49 0.24
CA ALA A 51 -21.90 0.33 0.40
C ALA A 51 -21.87 -0.52 -0.88
N THR A 52 -22.99 -0.66 -1.56
CA THR A 52 -23.09 -1.38 -2.83
C THR A 52 -22.26 -0.68 -3.94
N VAL A 53 -22.41 0.63 -4.05
CA VAL A 53 -21.64 1.45 -5.00
C VAL A 53 -20.14 1.39 -4.69
N LEU A 54 -19.75 1.56 -3.43
CA LEU A 54 -18.35 1.51 -3.01
C LEU A 54 -17.74 0.14 -3.30
N SER A 55 -18.42 -0.94 -2.93
CA SER A 55 -17.90 -2.31 -3.17
C SER A 55 -17.71 -2.61 -4.66
N GLY A 56 -18.56 -2.08 -5.52
CA GLY A 56 -18.43 -2.20 -6.98
C GLY A 56 -17.23 -1.48 -7.58
N ASN A 57 -16.75 -0.43 -6.91
CA ASN A 57 -15.64 0.41 -7.39
C ASN A 57 -14.28 0.10 -6.74
N LEU A 58 -14.16 -0.94 -5.90
CA LEU A 58 -12.91 -1.25 -5.14
C LEU A 58 -11.77 -1.80 -6.00
N MET A 59 -12.07 -2.38 -7.15
CA MET A 59 -11.06 -3.05 -8.00
C MET A 59 -9.95 -2.11 -8.47
N LEU A 60 -10.33 -0.94 -8.98
CA LEU A 60 -9.36 0.03 -9.50
C LEU A 60 -8.47 0.65 -8.41
N PRO A 61 -9.00 1.12 -7.27
CA PRO A 61 -8.17 1.59 -6.16
C PRO A 61 -7.21 0.52 -5.64
N PHE A 62 -7.65 -0.75 -5.59
CA PHE A 62 -6.80 -1.85 -5.18
C PHE A 62 -5.65 -2.10 -6.17
N LEU A 63 -5.91 -2.05 -7.48
CA LEU A 63 -4.87 -2.12 -8.51
C LEU A 63 -3.88 -0.95 -8.39
N GLY A 64 -4.38 0.27 -8.18
CA GLY A 64 -3.54 1.44 -7.94
C GLY A 64 -2.63 1.26 -6.71
N LEU A 65 -3.20 0.81 -5.59
CA LEU A 65 -2.45 0.55 -4.36
C LEU A 65 -1.38 -0.54 -4.56
N SER A 66 -1.73 -1.62 -5.27
CA SER A 66 -0.81 -2.71 -5.59
C SER A 66 0.34 -2.24 -6.48
N LEU A 67 0.05 -1.38 -7.47
CA LEU A 67 1.06 -0.79 -8.35
C LEU A 67 2.05 0.08 -7.54
N VAL A 68 1.53 0.94 -6.65
CA VAL A 68 2.41 1.76 -5.79
C VAL A 68 3.23 0.88 -4.86
N ALA A 69 2.68 -0.23 -4.33
CA ALA A 69 3.42 -1.17 -3.48
C ALA A 69 4.58 -1.85 -4.23
N ILE A 70 4.35 -2.23 -5.49
CA ILE A 70 5.41 -2.79 -6.35
C ILE A 70 6.49 -1.74 -6.61
N LEU A 71 6.09 -0.51 -6.98
CA LEU A 71 7.02 0.59 -7.20
C LEU A 71 7.84 0.93 -5.95
N ALA A 72 7.23 0.91 -4.77
CA ALA A 72 7.94 1.15 -3.51
C ALA A 72 9.03 0.11 -3.25
N ARG A 73 8.78 -1.15 -3.59
CA ARG A 73 9.77 -2.23 -3.47
C ARG A 73 10.90 -2.09 -4.49
N LEU A 74 10.56 -1.79 -5.75
CA LEU A 74 11.55 -1.60 -6.82
C LEU A 74 12.46 -0.39 -6.56
N LEU A 75 11.93 0.66 -5.95
CA LEU A 75 12.68 1.88 -5.63
C LEU A 75 13.40 1.81 -4.27
N GLU A 76 13.29 0.70 -3.54
CA GLU A 76 13.83 0.52 -2.18
C GLU A 76 13.54 1.73 -1.24
N SER A 77 12.46 2.46 -1.53
CA SER A 77 12.11 3.69 -0.84
C SER A 77 11.33 3.37 0.45
N ARG A 78 12.02 3.47 1.59
CA ARG A 78 11.42 3.26 2.91
C ARG A 78 10.24 4.20 3.19
N GLY A 79 10.34 5.47 2.76
CA GLY A 79 9.26 6.45 2.95
C GLY A 79 7.99 6.06 2.19
N LEU A 80 8.14 5.64 0.93
CA LEU A 80 7.03 5.20 0.10
C LEU A 80 6.40 3.91 0.66
N GLY A 81 7.21 2.97 1.14
CA GLY A 81 6.74 1.74 1.79
C GLY A 81 5.89 2.02 3.04
N LEU A 82 6.34 2.91 3.92
CA LEU A 82 5.59 3.32 5.12
C LEU A 82 4.28 4.04 4.77
N PHE A 83 4.30 4.91 3.76
CA PHE A 83 3.10 5.59 3.28
C PHE A 83 2.06 4.60 2.77
N ILE A 84 2.46 3.64 1.93
CA ILE A 84 1.57 2.61 1.40
C ILE A 84 1.07 1.69 2.51
N GLY A 85 1.95 1.29 3.42
CA GLY A 85 1.58 0.50 4.58
C GLY A 85 0.52 1.19 5.43
N GLY A 86 0.67 2.50 5.67
CA GLY A 86 -0.30 3.32 6.39
C GLY A 86 -1.64 3.45 5.65
N VAL A 87 -1.60 3.78 4.35
CA VAL A 87 -2.82 3.88 3.52
C VAL A 87 -3.53 2.53 3.42
N GLY A 88 -2.80 1.45 3.18
CA GLY A 88 -3.36 0.09 3.13
C GLY A 88 -4.02 -0.32 4.44
N LEU A 89 -3.42 0.02 5.58
CA LEU A 89 -3.98 -0.26 6.90
C LEU A 89 -5.27 0.54 7.14
N LEU A 90 -5.27 1.85 6.83
CA LEU A 90 -6.46 2.69 6.93
C LEU A 90 -7.60 2.17 6.05
N LEU A 91 -7.28 1.77 4.82
CA LEU A 91 -8.26 1.18 3.90
C LEU A 91 -8.81 -0.14 4.44
N THR A 92 -7.97 -0.99 5.01
CA THR A 92 -8.39 -2.25 5.64
C THR A 92 -9.35 -2.01 6.80
N ILE A 93 -9.01 -1.09 7.72
CA ILE A 93 -9.86 -0.74 8.86
C ILE A 93 -11.19 -0.15 8.37
N GLY A 94 -11.13 0.76 7.38
CA GLY A 94 -12.33 1.37 6.78
C GLY A 94 -13.24 0.34 6.12
N LEU A 95 -12.68 -0.64 5.40
CA LEU A 95 -13.45 -1.72 4.77
C LEU A 95 -14.09 -2.64 5.82
N ILE A 96 -13.35 -3.02 6.88
CA ILE A 96 -13.89 -3.85 7.96
C ILE A 96 -15.05 -3.11 8.65
N ALA A 97 -14.87 -1.84 9.00
CA ALA A 97 -15.91 -1.03 9.60
C ALA A 97 -17.15 -0.91 8.68
N SER A 98 -16.91 -0.68 7.38
CA SER A 98 -17.98 -0.63 6.37
C SER A 98 -18.75 -1.95 6.27
N VAL A 99 -18.05 -3.09 6.29
CA VAL A 99 -18.69 -4.43 6.28
C VAL A 99 -19.55 -4.63 7.52
N VAL A 100 -19.08 -4.26 8.70
CA VAL A 100 -19.85 -4.39 9.95
C VAL A 100 -21.13 -3.56 9.89
N VAL A 101 -21.03 -2.28 9.49
CA VAL A 101 -22.20 -1.40 9.33
C VAL A 101 -23.16 -1.97 8.28
N PHE A 102 -22.62 -2.42 7.15
CA PHE A 102 -23.43 -3.01 6.08
C PHE A 102 -24.20 -4.25 6.53
N VAL A 103 -23.58 -5.14 7.31
CA VAL A 103 -24.27 -6.33 7.86
C VAL A 103 -25.43 -5.93 8.75
N LEU A 104 -25.22 -4.94 9.64
CA LEU A 104 -26.28 -4.45 10.52
C LEU A 104 -27.44 -3.85 9.72
N ASP A 105 -27.14 -3.04 8.71
CA ASP A 105 -28.14 -2.43 7.84
C ASP A 105 -28.88 -3.49 7.00
N ALA A 106 -28.17 -4.49 6.47
CA ALA A 106 -28.76 -5.58 5.72
C ALA A 106 -29.71 -6.44 6.56
N LEU A 107 -29.37 -6.69 7.82
CA LEU A 107 -30.27 -7.42 8.76
C LEU A 107 -31.55 -6.64 9.01
N GLN A 108 -31.46 -5.31 9.20
CA GLN A 108 -32.63 -4.45 9.39
C GLN A 108 -33.50 -4.38 8.13
N LEU A 109 -32.89 -4.21 6.97
CA LEU A 109 -33.61 -4.16 5.68
C LEU A 109 -34.26 -5.48 5.33
N ASN A 110 -33.61 -6.62 5.64
CA ASN A 110 -34.20 -7.95 5.37
C ASN A 110 -35.52 -8.18 6.04
N ALA A 111 -35.82 -7.53 7.17
CA ALA A 111 -37.09 -7.60 7.88
C ALA A 111 -38.23 -6.86 7.13
N ILE A 112 -37.89 -5.94 6.22
CA ILE A 112 -38.86 -5.05 5.56
C ILE A 112 -38.99 -5.41 4.06
N VAL A 113 -38.02 -6.15 3.50
CA VAL A 113 -37.99 -6.52 2.07
C VAL A 113 -39.11 -7.49 1.74
N SER A 114 -39.86 -7.18 0.67
CA SER A 114 -40.93 -8.06 0.16
C SER A 114 -40.34 -9.39 -0.35
N SER A 115 -41.15 -10.47 -0.27
CA SER A 115 -40.75 -11.80 -0.72
C SER A 115 -40.28 -11.85 -2.18
N GLN A 116 -40.82 -10.99 -3.05
CA GLN A 116 -40.45 -10.88 -4.46
C GLN A 116 -39.02 -10.34 -4.66
N MET A 117 -38.54 -9.46 -3.78
CA MET A 117 -37.23 -8.86 -3.86
C MET A 117 -36.19 -9.55 -2.97
N ALA A 118 -36.60 -10.48 -2.12
CA ALA A 118 -35.73 -11.11 -1.13
C ALA A 118 -34.53 -11.86 -1.74
N GLN A 119 -34.69 -12.46 -2.92
CA GLN A 119 -33.62 -13.17 -3.60
C GLN A 119 -32.59 -12.21 -4.18
N ALA A 120 -33.03 -11.14 -4.88
CA ALA A 120 -32.16 -10.12 -5.42
C ALA A 120 -31.39 -9.42 -4.31
N PHE A 121 -32.06 -9.08 -3.20
CA PHE A 121 -31.44 -8.48 -2.02
C PHE A 121 -30.34 -9.37 -1.42
N ARG A 122 -30.60 -10.68 -1.24
CA ARG A 122 -29.61 -11.64 -0.72
C ARG A 122 -28.41 -11.77 -1.63
N ASN A 123 -28.62 -11.84 -2.95
CA ASN A 123 -27.52 -11.95 -3.91
C ASN A 123 -26.66 -10.69 -3.91
N THR A 124 -27.27 -9.50 -3.87
CA THR A 124 -26.53 -8.24 -3.78
C THR A 124 -25.75 -8.14 -2.48
N SER A 125 -26.38 -8.47 -1.34
CA SER A 125 -25.73 -8.44 -0.03
C SER A 125 -24.55 -9.42 0.03
N ALA A 126 -24.72 -10.64 -0.46
CA ALA A 126 -23.64 -11.61 -0.53
C ALA A 126 -22.48 -11.12 -1.40
N ARG A 127 -22.78 -10.53 -2.56
CA ARG A 127 -21.74 -9.96 -3.45
C ARG A 127 -20.96 -8.86 -2.76
N VAL A 128 -21.64 -7.93 -2.09
CA VAL A 128 -20.97 -6.82 -1.35
C VAL A 128 -20.07 -7.36 -0.27
N LEU A 129 -20.54 -8.34 0.53
CA LEU A 129 -19.78 -8.94 1.61
C LEU A 129 -18.53 -9.66 1.10
N VAL A 130 -18.69 -10.51 0.08
CA VAL A 130 -17.57 -11.26 -0.50
C VAL A 130 -16.55 -10.30 -1.12
N THR A 131 -17.02 -9.33 -1.91
CA THR A 131 -16.12 -8.37 -2.57
C THR A 131 -15.37 -7.52 -1.54
N SER A 132 -16.08 -6.91 -0.59
CA SER A 132 -15.45 -6.06 0.44
C SER A 132 -14.52 -6.87 1.34
N GLY A 133 -14.88 -8.10 1.69
CA GLY A 133 -14.04 -9.00 2.48
C GLY A 133 -12.74 -9.38 1.76
N LEU A 134 -12.82 -9.74 0.47
CA LEU A 134 -11.65 -10.04 -0.34
C LEU A 134 -10.72 -8.83 -0.46
N PHE A 135 -11.26 -7.64 -0.70
CA PHE A 135 -10.46 -6.42 -0.77
C PHE A 135 -9.89 -6.01 0.58
N ALA A 136 -10.59 -6.24 1.70
CA ALA A 136 -10.04 -6.02 3.04
C ALA A 136 -8.83 -6.92 3.30
N ILE A 137 -8.91 -8.21 2.96
CA ILE A 137 -7.80 -9.15 3.07
C ILE A 137 -6.65 -8.71 2.14
N GLY A 138 -6.94 -8.41 0.89
CA GLY A 138 -5.94 -7.96 -0.08
C GLY A 138 -5.22 -6.68 0.37
N SER A 139 -5.96 -5.68 0.86
CA SER A 139 -5.37 -4.42 1.35
C SER A 139 -4.53 -4.64 2.61
N LEU A 140 -4.89 -5.59 3.48
CA LEU A 140 -4.08 -6.00 4.62
C LEU A 140 -2.74 -6.59 4.16
N PHE A 141 -2.73 -7.47 3.16
CA PHE A 141 -1.49 -8.01 2.60
C PHE A 141 -0.61 -6.92 2.00
N VAL A 142 -1.20 -5.97 1.27
CA VAL A 142 -0.45 -4.82 0.73
C VAL A 142 0.11 -3.95 1.86
N ALA A 143 -0.67 -3.71 2.93
CA ALA A 143 -0.22 -2.96 4.09
C ALA A 143 0.98 -3.64 4.78
N LEU A 144 0.88 -4.94 5.05
CA LEU A 144 1.95 -5.72 5.67
C LEU A 144 3.20 -5.77 4.78
N ALA A 145 3.01 -5.91 3.47
CA ALA A 145 4.11 -5.88 2.50
C ALA A 145 4.82 -4.53 2.47
N GLY A 146 4.07 -3.42 2.58
CA GLY A 146 4.62 -2.06 2.66
C GLY A 146 5.41 -1.83 3.95
N LEU A 147 4.87 -2.24 5.10
CA LEU A 147 5.53 -2.12 6.40
C LEU A 147 6.76 -3.04 6.49
N GLY A 148 6.70 -4.25 5.95
CA GLY A 148 7.80 -5.22 5.95
C GLY A 148 9.00 -4.76 5.10
N ALA A 149 8.78 -4.02 4.03
CA ALA A 149 9.86 -3.44 3.23
C ALA A 149 10.72 -2.43 4.02
N GLY A 150 10.15 -1.79 5.05
CA GLY A 150 10.86 -0.86 5.93
C GLY A 150 11.72 -1.52 7.01
N SER A 151 11.45 -2.77 7.37
CA SER A 151 12.12 -3.48 8.48
C SER A 151 13.29 -4.38 8.06
N GLY A 152 13.42 -4.69 6.76
CA GLY A 152 14.40 -5.66 6.24
C GLY A 152 15.85 -5.18 6.14
N GLN A 153 16.15 -3.91 6.36
CA GLN A 153 17.53 -3.43 6.46
C GLN A 153 18.02 -3.45 7.91
N THR A 154 18.09 -4.64 8.50
CA THR A 154 19.11 -4.86 9.54
C THR A 154 20.44 -4.68 8.81
N ARG A 155 21.00 -3.47 8.92
CA ARG A 155 22.37 -3.17 8.52
C ARG A 155 23.24 -4.28 9.11
N VAL A 156 23.60 -5.27 8.30
CA VAL A 156 24.77 -6.08 8.61
C VAL A 156 25.88 -5.05 8.73
N ALA A 157 26.24 -4.72 9.97
CA ALA A 157 27.36 -3.87 10.25
C ALA A 157 28.51 -4.45 9.43
N PRO A 158 29.18 -3.65 8.57
CA PRO A 158 30.32 -4.15 7.84
C PRO A 158 31.24 -4.75 8.90
N ALA A 159 31.50 -6.06 8.76
CA ALA A 159 32.43 -6.76 9.64
C ALA A 159 33.65 -5.86 9.74
N SER A 160 33.92 -5.36 10.95
CA SER A 160 35.03 -4.48 11.22
C SER A 160 36.25 -5.13 10.59
N GLU A 161 36.71 -4.57 9.47
CA GLU A 161 37.95 -4.98 8.87
C GLU A 161 39.00 -5.10 9.99
N PRO A 162 39.68 -6.24 10.12
CA PRO A 162 40.69 -6.38 11.14
C PRO A 162 41.73 -5.27 10.84
N ARG A 163 41.76 -4.32 11.78
CA ARG A 163 42.64 -3.18 11.80
C ARG A 163 44.04 -3.72 11.53
N ARG A 164 44.50 -3.68 10.26
CA ARG A 164 45.88 -4.00 9.89
C ARG A 164 46.74 -3.15 10.78
N ALA A 165 47.32 -3.80 11.78
CA ALA A 165 48.37 -3.21 12.58
C ALA A 165 49.42 -2.70 11.63
N SER A 166 49.45 -1.39 11.44
CA SER A 166 50.54 -0.74 10.72
C SER A 166 51.80 -1.04 11.48
N SER A 167 52.52 -2.02 10.99
CA SER A 167 53.90 -2.30 11.39
C SER A 167 54.70 -1.01 11.14
N ARG A 168 54.81 -0.24 12.19
CA ARG A 168 55.67 0.94 12.26
C ARG A 168 57.11 0.47 12.20
N LYS A 169 57.61 0.31 10.98
CA LYS A 169 59.04 0.07 10.73
C LYS A 169 59.81 1.31 11.18
N SER A 170 60.34 1.20 12.42
CA SER A 170 61.33 2.14 12.95
C SER A 170 62.54 2.10 12.05
N GLY A 171 62.63 3.03 11.10
CA GLY A 171 63.81 3.32 10.35
C GLY A 171 64.80 4.08 11.23
N ARG A 172 65.76 3.35 11.72
CA ARG A 172 66.93 3.87 12.44
C ARG A 172 67.80 4.61 11.41
N ASP A 173 67.72 5.93 11.43
CA ASP A 173 68.64 6.82 10.72
C ASP A 173 70.00 6.78 11.39
N ASP A 174 70.91 5.96 10.90
CA ASP A 174 72.36 6.09 11.13
C ASP A 174 72.92 7.18 10.22
N ARG A 175 72.92 8.38 10.75
CA ARG A 175 73.71 9.45 10.14
C ARG A 175 75.16 9.23 10.50
N LEU A 176 75.96 8.64 9.58
CA LEU A 176 77.42 8.71 9.56
C LEU A 176 77.82 10.11 9.11
N ILE A 177 78.28 10.87 10.07
CA ILE A 177 78.98 12.11 9.82
C ILE A 177 80.41 11.70 9.41
N VAL A 178 80.80 11.89 8.14
CA VAL A 178 82.17 11.84 7.69
C VAL A 178 82.59 13.29 7.34
N GLY A 179 83.35 13.87 8.23
CA GLY A 179 84.05 15.09 7.93
C GLY A 179 85.34 14.77 7.15
N TYR A 180 85.64 15.56 6.19
CA TYR A 180 87.04 15.78 5.64
C TYR A 180 87.16 17.23 5.23
N ASP A 181 88.17 17.84 5.82
CA ASP A 181 89.11 18.90 5.49
C ASP A 181 88.77 19.80 4.31
#